data_b5f6a724863be29fc7302070c6e7b7c6
#
_entry.id   b5f6a724863be29fc7302070c6e7b7c6
#
_cell.length_a   1.000
_cell.length_b   1.000
_cell.length_c   1.000
_cell.angle_alpha   90.00
_cell.angle_beta   90.00
_cell.angle_gamma   90.00
#
_symmetry.space_group_name_H-M   'P 1'
#
loop_
_entity.id
_entity.type
_entity.pdbx_description
1 polymer ?
#
loop_
_entity_poly.entity_id
_entity_poly.type
_entity_poly.pdbx_seq_one_letter_code
_entity_poly.pdbx_strand_id
1 'polypeptide(L)'
;EDGGQVIQATMLYDPDRDETRTMRTKEDANDYRYFPDPDLLPVHIEQHTVDEIKAAMPELPVARRARFEEVLGLSEYDARILTGSRQLADYFEDVVAEVEQQDAKMAGNWVMGDLLGALNKDDKDIVDSPISAKQLAGMLKRIKDNTLSGKLAKKVFSALYEREAGDVDDAADRIIEEKGLKQETDTGAIKAIVEDVIAKNQAMVDEYRGGKEKAFNGLVGQVMKASRGSANPQQVNQ
;
A
#
# COMPACT_ATOMS: atom_id res chain seq x y z
N GLU A 1 -1.33 -17.26 -34.36
CA GLU A 1 -0.01 -16.91 -33.79
C GLU A 1 0.96 -16.47 -34.88
N ASP A 2 0.75 -16.84 -36.16
CA ASP A 2 1.65 -16.51 -37.27
C ASP A 2 1.18 -15.29 -38.08
N GLY A 3 0.44 -14.35 -37.49
CA GLY A 3 -0.07 -13.16 -38.16
C GLY A 3 -1.22 -13.40 -39.13
N GLY A 4 -1.81 -14.58 -39.10
CA GLY A 4 -2.98 -14.94 -39.91
C GLY A 4 -4.23 -14.26 -39.39
N GLN A 5 -5.14 -13.87 -40.30
CA GLN A 5 -6.43 -13.28 -39.97
C GLN A 5 -7.40 -14.36 -39.52
N VAL A 6 -7.99 -14.18 -38.33
CA VAL A 6 -9.05 -15.08 -37.84
C VAL A 6 -10.36 -14.77 -38.56
N ILE A 7 -10.86 -15.74 -39.34
CA ILE A 7 -12.15 -15.65 -40.04
C ILE A 7 -13.21 -16.28 -39.19
N GLN A 8 -14.28 -15.52 -38.87
CA GLN A 8 -15.43 -16.05 -38.16
C GLN A 8 -16.30 -16.87 -39.13
N ALA A 9 -16.44 -18.14 -38.84
CA ALA A 9 -17.20 -19.05 -39.70
C ALA A 9 -18.01 -20.04 -38.87
N THR A 10 -19.13 -20.47 -39.41
CA THR A 10 -19.88 -21.63 -38.89
C THR A 10 -19.26 -22.89 -39.48
N MET A 11 -18.80 -23.81 -38.65
CA MET A 11 -18.17 -25.04 -39.03
C MET A 11 -19.10 -26.22 -38.76
N LEU A 12 -19.12 -27.20 -39.66
CA LEU A 12 -19.75 -28.50 -39.45
C LEU A 12 -18.65 -29.51 -39.18
N TYR A 13 -18.76 -30.25 -38.08
CA TYR A 13 -17.89 -31.38 -37.79
C TYR A 13 -18.54 -32.69 -38.34
N ASP A 14 -17.76 -33.43 -39.10
CA ASP A 14 -18.12 -34.74 -39.62
C ASP A 14 -17.43 -35.82 -38.75
N PRO A 15 -18.17 -36.54 -37.89
CA PRO A 15 -17.58 -37.52 -36.99
C PRO A 15 -17.04 -38.78 -37.69
N ASP A 16 -17.54 -39.10 -38.91
CA ASP A 16 -17.10 -40.28 -39.65
C ASP A 16 -15.77 -40.04 -40.33
N ARG A 17 -15.43 -38.77 -40.60
CA ARG A 17 -14.17 -38.40 -41.26
C ARG A 17 -13.19 -37.68 -40.32
N ASP A 18 -13.65 -37.37 -39.11
CA ASP A 18 -12.90 -36.54 -38.12
C ASP A 18 -12.42 -35.21 -38.73
N GLU A 19 -13.29 -34.59 -39.53
CA GLU A 19 -12.97 -33.34 -40.24
C GLU A 19 -13.97 -32.24 -39.94
N THR A 20 -13.52 -30.99 -39.89
CA THR A 20 -14.39 -29.82 -39.88
C THR A 20 -14.40 -29.15 -41.24
N ARG A 21 -15.59 -28.82 -41.77
CA ARG A 21 -15.74 -28.05 -42.99
C ARG A 21 -16.55 -26.77 -42.75
N THR A 22 -16.11 -25.67 -43.37
CA THR A 22 -16.82 -24.41 -43.30
C THR A 22 -18.18 -24.52 -44.00
N MET A 23 -19.25 -24.24 -43.30
CA MET A 23 -20.59 -24.17 -43.85
C MET A 23 -20.93 -22.76 -44.34
N ARG A 24 -20.57 -21.74 -43.56
CA ARG A 24 -20.89 -20.36 -43.84
C ARG A 24 -19.83 -19.46 -43.20
N THR A 25 -19.23 -18.58 -43.98
CA THR A 25 -18.41 -17.47 -43.48
C THR A 25 -19.34 -16.33 -43.09
N LYS A 26 -19.05 -15.71 -41.93
CA LYS A 26 -19.72 -14.47 -41.54
C LYS A 26 -18.86 -13.33 -42.00
N GLU A 27 -19.08 -12.89 -43.23
CA GLU A 27 -18.17 -11.94 -43.88
C GLU A 27 -18.31 -10.51 -43.41
N ASP A 28 -19.34 -10.08 -42.72
CA ASP A 28 -19.39 -8.76 -42.12
C ASP A 28 -20.35 -8.71 -40.94
N ALA A 29 -19.91 -8.03 -39.87
CA ALA A 29 -20.69 -7.74 -38.69
C ALA A 29 -21.96 -6.91 -38.94
N ASN A 30 -22.16 -6.46 -40.17
CA ASN A 30 -23.32 -5.71 -40.59
C ASN A 30 -24.57 -6.55 -40.80
N ASP A 31 -24.48 -7.88 -40.77
CA ASP A 31 -25.56 -8.75 -41.21
C ASP A 31 -26.55 -9.20 -40.11
N TYR A 32 -26.30 -8.92 -38.86
CA TYR A 32 -27.20 -9.35 -37.79
C TYR A 32 -27.41 -8.32 -36.70
N ARG A 33 -28.53 -7.60 -36.76
CA ARG A 33 -29.08 -6.81 -35.64
C ARG A 33 -28.47 -5.44 -35.39
N TYR A 34 -27.61 -4.92 -36.25
CA TYR A 34 -27.05 -3.56 -36.14
C TYR A 34 -27.70 -2.58 -37.16
N PHE A 35 -28.96 -2.81 -37.50
CA PHE A 35 -29.70 -1.78 -38.21
C PHE A 35 -30.39 -0.86 -37.18
N PRO A 36 -30.51 0.43 -37.48
CA PRO A 36 -31.21 1.37 -36.61
C PRO A 36 -32.64 0.87 -36.35
N ASP A 37 -33.02 0.85 -35.06
CA ASP A 37 -34.40 0.54 -34.70
C ASP A 37 -35.30 1.65 -35.23
N PRO A 38 -36.34 1.35 -36.04
CA PRO A 38 -37.21 2.36 -36.63
C PRO A 38 -38.00 3.18 -35.59
N ASP A 39 -38.13 2.65 -34.37
CA ASP A 39 -38.85 3.32 -33.29
C ASP A 39 -37.93 4.26 -32.46
N LEU A 40 -36.61 4.23 -32.70
CA LEU A 40 -35.67 5.10 -32.06
C LEU A 40 -35.25 6.25 -32.99
N LEU A 41 -35.43 7.47 -32.50
CA LEU A 41 -34.94 8.67 -33.20
C LEU A 41 -33.40 8.73 -33.17
N PRO A 42 -32.75 9.23 -34.25
CA PRO A 42 -31.33 9.48 -34.25
C PRO A 42 -30.93 10.42 -33.11
N VAL A 43 -29.94 10.00 -32.32
CA VAL A 43 -29.33 10.86 -31.27
C VAL A 43 -28.19 11.62 -31.89
N HIS A 44 -28.27 12.95 -31.87
CA HIS A 44 -27.18 13.83 -32.30
C HIS A 44 -26.49 14.41 -31.09
N ILE A 45 -25.20 14.11 -30.95
CA ILE A 45 -24.36 14.61 -29.86
C ILE A 45 -23.42 15.65 -30.47
N GLU A 46 -23.58 16.89 -30.03
CA GLU A 46 -22.72 17.99 -30.46
C GLU A 46 -21.28 17.79 -29.99
N GLN A 47 -20.31 18.18 -30.81
CA GLN A 47 -18.88 18.04 -30.48
C GLN A 47 -18.52 18.76 -29.19
N HIS A 48 -19.10 19.95 -28.93
CA HIS A 48 -18.84 20.68 -27.70
C HIS A 48 -19.23 19.89 -26.44
N THR A 49 -20.33 19.13 -26.47
CA THR A 49 -20.75 18.28 -25.36
C THR A 49 -19.71 17.18 -25.08
N VAL A 50 -19.13 16.60 -26.14
CA VAL A 50 -18.04 15.62 -26.00
C VAL A 50 -16.81 16.28 -25.39
N ASP A 51 -16.47 17.49 -25.81
CA ASP A 51 -15.31 18.22 -25.31
C ASP A 51 -15.49 18.67 -23.84
N GLU A 52 -16.69 19.11 -23.48
CA GLU A 52 -17.04 19.41 -22.08
C GLU A 52 -16.92 18.16 -21.18
N ILE A 53 -17.47 17.02 -21.61
CA ILE A 53 -17.34 15.76 -20.86
C ILE A 53 -15.88 15.36 -20.72
N LYS A 54 -15.10 15.44 -21.81
CA LYS A 54 -13.65 15.15 -21.75
C LYS A 54 -12.91 16.04 -20.77
N ALA A 55 -13.22 17.36 -20.77
CA ALA A 55 -12.61 18.31 -19.86
C ALA A 55 -12.99 18.07 -18.40
N ALA A 56 -14.20 17.57 -18.16
CA ALA A 56 -14.70 17.25 -16.82
C ALA A 56 -14.33 15.82 -16.33
N MET A 57 -13.73 15.01 -17.20
CA MET A 57 -13.35 13.64 -16.83
C MET A 57 -12.31 13.65 -15.71
N PRO A 58 -12.49 12.83 -14.66
CA PRO A 58 -11.44 12.61 -13.69
C PRO A 58 -10.24 11.89 -14.32
N GLU A 59 -9.09 11.97 -13.68
CA GLU A 59 -7.91 11.23 -14.09
C GLU A 59 -8.23 9.72 -14.20
N LEU A 60 -7.92 9.14 -15.36
CA LEU A 60 -8.20 7.73 -15.60
C LEU A 60 -7.21 6.81 -14.87
N PRO A 61 -7.59 5.57 -14.50
CA PRO A 61 -6.73 4.67 -13.75
C PRO A 61 -5.35 4.43 -14.38
N VAL A 62 -5.27 4.38 -15.71
CA VAL A 62 -4.00 4.19 -16.43
C VAL A 62 -3.08 5.40 -16.26
N ALA A 63 -3.60 6.61 -16.41
CA ALA A 63 -2.84 7.85 -16.22
C ALA A 63 -2.42 8.01 -14.75
N ARG A 64 -3.33 7.71 -13.81
CA ARG A 64 -3.05 7.75 -12.37
C ARG A 64 -1.93 6.78 -11.98
N ARG A 65 -1.94 5.57 -12.53
CA ARG A 65 -0.88 4.58 -12.31
C ARG A 65 0.46 5.09 -12.82
N ALA A 66 0.52 5.58 -14.05
CA ALA A 66 1.75 6.15 -14.61
C ALA A 66 2.28 7.30 -13.74
N ARG A 67 1.40 8.18 -13.26
CA ARG A 67 1.78 9.27 -12.35
C ARG A 67 2.32 8.75 -11.01
N PHE A 68 1.76 7.69 -10.45
CA PHE A 68 2.27 7.08 -9.22
C PHE A 68 3.68 6.52 -9.41
N GLU A 69 3.98 5.96 -10.57
CA GLU A 69 5.31 5.46 -10.90
C GLU A 69 6.29 6.60 -11.17
N GLU A 70 5.94 7.53 -12.06
CA GLU A 70 6.84 8.57 -12.55
C GLU A 70 7.06 9.71 -11.54
N VAL A 71 5.99 10.13 -10.85
CA VAL A 71 6.03 11.30 -9.95
C VAL A 71 6.27 10.90 -8.51
N LEU A 72 5.60 9.84 -8.02
CA LEU A 72 5.74 9.38 -6.64
C LEU A 72 6.85 8.34 -6.44
N GLY A 73 7.47 7.87 -7.52
CA GLY A 73 8.58 6.92 -7.49
C GLY A 73 8.20 5.53 -6.96
N LEU A 74 6.93 5.13 -7.13
CA LEU A 74 6.47 3.80 -6.73
C LEU A 74 6.91 2.75 -7.75
N SER A 75 7.00 1.49 -7.33
CA SER A 75 7.16 0.38 -8.25
C SER A 75 5.88 0.16 -9.06
N GLU A 76 5.97 -0.43 -10.25
CA GLU A 76 4.81 -0.83 -11.07
C GLU A 76 3.81 -1.67 -10.24
N TYR A 77 4.34 -2.58 -9.42
CA TYR A 77 3.53 -3.42 -8.54
C TYR A 77 2.75 -2.61 -7.52
N ASP A 78 3.42 -1.67 -6.81
CA ASP A 78 2.79 -0.84 -5.79
C ASP A 78 1.75 0.11 -6.42
N ALA A 79 2.10 0.75 -7.53
CA ALA A 79 1.21 1.64 -8.26
C ALA A 79 -0.05 0.89 -8.75
N ARG A 80 0.11 -0.35 -9.23
CA ARG A 80 -1.02 -1.20 -9.64
C ARG A 80 -1.95 -1.54 -8.49
N ILE A 81 -1.42 -1.89 -7.32
CA ILE A 81 -2.25 -2.20 -6.15
C ILE A 81 -2.98 -0.96 -5.67
N LEU A 82 -2.26 0.15 -5.48
CA LEU A 82 -2.83 1.40 -4.96
C LEU A 82 -3.84 2.05 -5.90
N THR A 83 -3.78 1.74 -7.20
CA THR A 83 -4.78 2.17 -8.20
C THR A 83 -5.82 1.10 -8.51
N GLY A 84 -5.89 0.03 -7.73
CA GLY A 84 -6.83 -1.08 -7.91
C GLY A 84 -8.30 -0.68 -7.74
N SER A 85 -8.59 0.33 -6.92
CA SER A 85 -9.87 1.00 -6.84
C SER A 85 -9.67 2.50 -6.74
N ARG A 86 -10.71 3.27 -7.12
CA ARG A 86 -10.68 4.73 -7.01
C ARG A 86 -10.52 5.16 -5.55
N GLN A 87 -11.29 4.55 -4.68
CA GLN A 87 -11.31 4.89 -3.25
C GLN A 87 -9.96 4.65 -2.58
N LEU A 88 -9.29 3.55 -2.92
CA LEU A 88 -7.95 3.27 -2.39
C LEU A 88 -6.93 4.28 -2.89
N ALA A 89 -6.99 4.62 -4.18
CA ALA A 89 -6.10 5.61 -4.75
C ALA A 89 -6.33 6.99 -4.16
N ASP A 90 -7.59 7.40 -3.97
CA ASP A 90 -7.95 8.67 -3.32
C ASP A 90 -7.42 8.72 -1.88
N TYR A 91 -7.66 7.67 -1.09
CA TYR A 91 -7.13 7.57 0.27
C TYR A 91 -5.60 7.67 0.33
N PHE A 92 -4.91 6.96 -0.57
CA PHE A 92 -3.45 7.02 -0.64
C PHE A 92 -2.94 8.41 -0.99
N GLU A 93 -3.57 9.10 -1.94
CA GLU A 93 -3.21 10.48 -2.31
C GLU A 93 -3.47 11.46 -1.17
N ASP A 94 -4.56 11.28 -0.42
CA ASP A 94 -4.84 12.07 0.77
C ASP A 94 -3.74 11.89 1.83
N VAL A 95 -3.21 10.67 2.01
CA VAL A 95 -2.06 10.42 2.89
C VAL A 95 -0.81 11.12 2.35
N VAL A 96 -0.53 10.99 1.05
CA VAL A 96 0.65 11.61 0.42
C VAL A 96 0.59 13.14 0.46
N ALA A 97 -0.60 13.72 0.35
CA ALA A 97 -0.78 15.17 0.46
C ALA A 97 -0.39 15.74 1.84
N GLU A 98 -0.50 14.93 2.88
CA GLU A 98 -0.16 15.30 4.26
C GLU A 98 1.31 15.05 4.63
N VAL A 99 2.05 14.27 3.84
CA VAL A 99 3.48 13.99 4.03
C VAL A 99 4.30 14.62 2.89
N GLU A 100 5.63 14.47 2.91
CA GLU A 100 6.43 14.91 1.78
C GLU A 100 6.40 13.88 0.65
N GLN A 101 6.49 14.33 -0.60
CA GLN A 101 6.43 13.46 -1.78
C GLN A 101 7.46 12.31 -1.73
N GLN A 102 8.65 12.56 -1.21
CA GLN A 102 9.68 11.53 -1.04
C GLN A 102 9.29 10.41 -0.07
N ASP A 103 8.27 10.62 0.76
CA ASP A 103 7.76 9.65 1.72
C ASP A 103 6.61 8.81 1.15
N ALA A 104 6.21 9.05 -0.11
CA ALA A 104 5.12 8.34 -0.78
C ALA A 104 5.31 6.81 -0.76
N LYS A 105 6.55 6.34 -0.92
CA LYS A 105 6.85 4.90 -0.84
C LYS A 105 6.59 4.33 0.56
N MET A 106 6.95 5.08 1.60
CA MET A 106 6.67 4.68 2.99
C MET A 106 5.15 4.67 3.22
N ALA A 107 4.43 5.69 2.77
CA ALA A 107 2.97 5.75 2.85
C ALA A 107 2.33 4.55 2.12
N GLY A 108 2.76 4.24 0.91
CA GLY A 108 2.29 3.09 0.14
C GLY A 108 2.50 1.76 0.88
N ASN A 109 3.67 1.56 1.48
CA ASN A 109 3.96 0.35 2.26
C ASN A 109 3.01 0.18 3.45
N TRP A 110 2.71 1.26 4.19
CA TRP A 110 1.79 1.22 5.32
C TRP A 110 0.35 1.02 4.88
N VAL A 111 -0.07 1.67 3.80
CA VAL A 111 -1.42 1.48 3.24
C VAL A 111 -1.60 0.05 2.75
N MET A 112 -0.69 -0.48 1.92
CA MET A 112 -0.81 -1.82 1.33
C MET A 112 -0.56 -2.94 2.36
N GLY A 113 0.42 -2.77 3.23
CA GLY A 113 0.81 -3.82 4.18
C GLY A 113 -0.05 -3.85 5.43
N ASP A 114 -0.02 -2.78 6.20
CA ASP A 114 -0.65 -2.77 7.52
C ASP A 114 -2.15 -2.42 7.44
N LEU A 115 -2.53 -1.36 6.69
CA LEU A 115 -3.93 -0.92 6.66
C LEU A 115 -4.83 -1.90 5.88
N LEU A 116 -4.48 -2.20 4.62
CA LEU A 116 -5.28 -3.17 3.86
C LEU A 116 -5.25 -4.56 4.51
N GLY A 117 -4.12 -4.94 5.13
CA GLY A 117 -4.03 -6.20 5.88
C GLY A 117 -5.01 -6.26 7.06
N ALA A 118 -5.17 -5.16 7.81
CA ALA A 118 -6.12 -5.05 8.90
C ALA A 118 -7.58 -5.01 8.41
N LEU A 119 -7.85 -4.22 7.36
CA LEU A 119 -9.18 -4.13 6.76
C LEU A 119 -9.64 -5.47 6.19
N ASN A 120 -8.79 -6.15 5.42
CA ASN A 120 -9.10 -7.48 4.88
C ASN A 120 -9.39 -8.52 5.97
N LYS A 121 -8.69 -8.45 7.11
CA LYS A 121 -8.95 -9.34 8.25
C LYS A 121 -10.33 -9.12 8.85
N ASP A 122 -10.80 -7.88 8.82
CA ASP A 122 -12.11 -7.48 9.36
C ASP A 122 -13.22 -7.47 8.31
N ASP A 123 -12.94 -7.93 7.08
CA ASP A 123 -13.86 -7.92 5.92
C ASP A 123 -14.41 -6.52 5.62
N LYS A 124 -13.52 -5.52 5.61
CA LYS A 124 -13.84 -4.10 5.38
C LYS A 124 -13.15 -3.58 4.13
N ASP A 125 -13.80 -2.63 3.46
CA ASP A 125 -13.19 -1.85 2.38
C ASP A 125 -12.47 -0.60 2.91
N ILE A 126 -11.65 0.04 2.05
CA ILE A 126 -10.90 1.26 2.42
C ILE A 126 -11.82 2.41 2.84
N VAL A 127 -13.03 2.48 2.30
CA VAL A 127 -14.04 3.49 2.67
C VAL A 127 -14.52 3.36 4.11
N ASP A 128 -14.41 2.16 4.69
CA ASP A 128 -14.79 1.84 6.08
C ASP A 128 -13.58 1.92 7.02
N SER A 129 -12.44 2.44 6.54
CA SER A 129 -11.23 2.54 7.35
C SER A 129 -11.49 3.31 8.65
N PRO A 130 -11.14 2.72 9.81
CA PRO A 130 -11.21 3.44 11.09
C PRO A 130 -10.09 4.48 11.24
N ILE A 131 -9.07 4.45 10.38
CA ILE A 131 -7.95 5.38 10.37
C ILE A 131 -8.14 6.34 9.19
N SER A 132 -8.24 7.63 9.45
CA SER A 132 -8.26 8.65 8.39
C SER A 132 -6.87 8.81 7.75
N ALA A 133 -6.83 9.36 6.54
CA ALA A 133 -5.57 9.66 5.86
C ALA A 133 -4.67 10.59 6.70
N LYS A 134 -5.24 11.59 7.37
CA LYS A 134 -4.50 12.50 8.26
C LYS A 134 -3.92 11.81 9.48
N GLN A 135 -4.68 10.91 10.10
CA GLN A 135 -4.20 10.14 11.25
C GLN A 135 -3.04 9.23 10.87
N LEU A 136 -3.16 8.53 9.73
CA LEU A 136 -2.07 7.71 9.21
C LEU A 136 -0.84 8.57 8.89
N ALA A 137 -1.02 9.68 8.19
CA ALA A 137 0.06 10.62 7.86
C ALA A 137 0.72 11.20 9.12
N GLY A 138 -0.05 11.52 10.16
CA GLY A 138 0.47 11.94 11.46
C GLY A 138 1.43 10.91 12.04
N MET A 139 1.05 9.64 12.04
CA MET A 139 1.95 8.55 12.48
C MET A 139 3.19 8.45 11.59
N LEU A 140 3.06 8.57 10.26
CA LEU A 140 4.20 8.49 9.34
C LEU A 140 5.21 9.62 9.57
N LYS A 141 4.74 10.84 9.86
CA LYS A 141 5.59 11.98 10.24
C LYS A 141 6.43 11.65 11.48
N ARG A 142 5.87 10.92 12.46
CA ARG A 142 6.58 10.49 13.68
C ARG A 142 7.57 9.33 13.46
N ILE A 143 7.37 8.55 12.41
CA ILE A 143 8.39 7.58 11.96
C ILE A 143 9.55 8.32 11.31
N LYS A 144 9.26 9.30 10.46
CA LYS A 144 10.26 10.08 9.72
C LYS A 144 11.16 10.89 10.65
N ASP A 145 10.59 11.53 11.66
CA ASP A 145 11.33 12.34 12.64
C ASP A 145 12.02 11.50 13.73
N ASN A 146 11.97 10.16 13.64
CA ASN A 146 12.51 9.20 14.59
C ASN A 146 11.86 9.24 15.99
N THR A 147 10.69 9.85 16.15
CA THR A 147 9.89 9.74 17.38
C THR A 147 9.40 8.31 17.58
N LEU A 148 9.11 7.61 16.49
CA LEU A 148 8.66 6.22 16.49
C LEU A 148 9.65 5.30 15.78
N SER A 149 10.04 4.21 16.45
CA SER A 149 10.64 3.05 15.77
C SER A 149 9.54 2.25 15.04
N GLY A 150 9.90 1.44 14.03
CA GLY A 150 8.95 0.59 13.32
C GLY A 150 8.09 -0.30 14.25
N LYS A 151 8.66 -0.78 15.37
CA LYS A 151 7.93 -1.55 16.38
C LYS A 151 6.93 -0.70 17.16
N LEU A 152 7.30 0.53 17.51
CA LEU A 152 6.41 1.47 18.20
C LEU A 152 5.31 1.97 17.27
N ALA A 153 5.63 2.23 15.99
CA ALA A 153 4.66 2.60 14.98
C ALA A 153 3.54 1.55 14.81
N LYS A 154 3.88 0.24 14.86
CA LYS A 154 2.85 -0.81 14.81
C LYS A 154 1.92 -0.79 16.03
N LYS A 155 2.42 -0.40 17.21
CA LYS A 155 1.56 -0.22 18.39
C LYS A 155 0.64 0.99 18.25
N VAL A 156 1.18 2.10 17.74
CA VAL A 156 0.37 3.31 17.45
C VAL A 156 -0.68 2.99 16.39
N PHE A 157 -0.29 2.29 15.32
CA PHE A 157 -1.23 1.84 14.28
C PHE A 157 -2.38 1.01 14.84
N SER A 158 -2.10 0.02 15.70
CA SER A 158 -3.15 -0.79 16.33
C SER A 158 -4.10 0.08 17.17
N ALA A 159 -3.56 1.00 17.96
CA ALA A 159 -4.37 1.89 18.77
C ALA A 159 -5.21 2.88 17.92
N LEU A 160 -4.67 3.37 16.80
CA LEU A 160 -5.43 4.15 15.80
C LEU A 160 -6.56 3.33 15.20
N TYR A 161 -6.27 2.08 14.81
CA TYR A 161 -7.25 1.18 14.22
C TYR A 161 -8.40 0.86 15.18
N GLU A 162 -8.10 0.73 16.47
CA GLU A 162 -9.06 0.54 17.55
C GLU A 162 -9.75 1.84 17.99
N ARG A 163 -9.41 3.00 17.38
CA ARG A 163 -9.93 4.34 17.69
C ARG A 163 -9.75 4.78 19.14
N GLU A 164 -8.68 4.36 19.80
CA GLU A 164 -8.47 4.65 21.23
C GLU A 164 -8.40 6.16 21.53
N ALA A 165 -7.85 6.98 20.62
CA ALA A 165 -7.82 8.44 20.79
C ALA A 165 -9.01 9.18 20.14
N GLY A 166 -10.01 8.44 19.64
CA GLY A 166 -11.16 9.02 18.94
C GLY A 166 -10.85 9.44 17.51
N ASP A 167 -11.81 10.15 16.89
CA ASP A 167 -11.75 10.60 15.50
C ASP A 167 -11.23 12.05 15.44
N VAL A 168 -9.97 12.21 15.76
CA VAL A 168 -9.27 13.52 15.76
C VAL A 168 -7.99 13.42 14.92
N ASP A 169 -7.62 14.50 14.25
CA ASP A 169 -6.47 14.54 13.34
C ASP A 169 -5.14 14.27 14.07
N ASP A 170 -5.02 14.67 15.33
CA ASP A 170 -3.84 14.48 16.19
C ASP A 170 -3.84 13.18 17.00
N ALA A 171 -4.71 12.22 16.64
CA ALA A 171 -4.85 10.94 17.36
C ALA A 171 -3.52 10.20 17.54
N ALA A 172 -2.65 10.20 16.52
CA ALA A 172 -1.34 9.55 16.61
C ALA A 172 -0.47 10.16 17.73
N ASP A 173 -0.43 11.49 17.83
CA ASP A 173 0.34 12.21 18.85
C ASP A 173 -0.22 11.95 20.26
N ARG A 174 -1.53 11.95 20.41
CA ARG A 174 -2.18 11.61 21.68
C ARG A 174 -1.85 10.20 22.15
N ILE A 175 -1.95 9.22 21.26
CA ILE A 175 -1.59 7.82 21.59
C ILE A 175 -0.12 7.72 22.00
N ILE A 176 0.78 8.41 21.29
CA ILE A 176 2.21 8.43 21.61
C ILE A 176 2.44 8.99 23.00
N GLU A 177 1.78 10.07 23.35
CA GLU A 177 1.92 10.73 24.67
C GLU A 177 1.30 9.90 25.79
N GLU A 178 0.05 9.48 25.64
CA GLU A 178 -0.68 8.72 26.67
C GLU A 178 -0.03 7.37 26.97
N LYS A 179 0.51 6.69 25.97
CA LYS A 179 1.15 5.38 26.12
C LYS A 179 2.66 5.45 26.31
N GLY A 180 3.26 6.65 26.26
CA GLY A 180 4.70 6.85 26.39
C GLY A 180 5.49 6.12 25.30
N LEU A 181 5.00 6.14 24.05
CA LEU A 181 5.57 5.38 22.93
C LEU A 181 6.66 6.16 22.17
N LYS A 182 7.36 7.06 22.83
CA LYS A 182 8.49 7.79 22.22
C LYS A 182 9.72 6.90 22.17
N GLN A 183 10.44 6.97 21.05
CA GLN A 183 11.74 6.32 20.93
C GLN A 183 12.76 7.04 21.81
N GLU A 184 13.51 6.27 22.60
CA GLU A 184 14.63 6.80 23.38
C GLU A 184 15.82 7.02 22.45
N THR A 185 16.24 8.27 22.34
CA THR A 185 17.38 8.71 21.51
C THR A 185 18.50 9.33 22.34
N ASP A 186 18.29 9.48 23.66
CA ASP A 186 19.37 9.95 24.56
C ASP A 186 20.46 8.88 24.63
N THR A 187 21.62 9.23 24.07
CA THR A 187 22.80 8.38 24.06
C THR A 187 23.26 7.97 25.47
N GLY A 188 23.06 8.85 26.46
CA GLY A 188 23.39 8.56 27.85
C GLY A 188 22.47 7.50 28.46
N ALA A 189 21.17 7.63 28.24
CA ALA A 189 20.18 6.67 28.70
C ALA A 189 20.35 5.31 28.02
N ILE A 190 20.58 5.30 26.70
CA ILE A 190 20.83 4.06 25.93
C ILE A 190 22.11 3.39 26.43
N LYS A 191 23.19 4.15 26.64
CA LYS A 191 24.48 3.63 27.16
C LYS A 191 24.31 2.97 28.53
N ALA A 192 23.54 3.57 29.42
CA ALA A 192 23.28 3.00 30.75
C ALA A 192 22.52 1.65 30.65
N ILE A 193 21.54 1.55 29.72
CA ILE A 193 20.82 0.29 29.47
C ILE A 193 21.78 -0.77 28.89
N VAL A 194 22.65 -0.39 27.95
CA VAL A 194 23.65 -1.29 27.35
C VAL A 194 24.62 -1.82 28.43
N GLU A 195 25.15 -0.94 29.27
CA GLU A 195 26.07 -1.31 30.36
C GLU A 195 25.41 -2.28 31.37
N ASP A 196 24.15 -2.03 31.73
CA ASP A 196 23.37 -2.93 32.62
C ASP A 196 23.13 -4.31 31.97
N VAL A 197 22.79 -4.34 30.67
CA VAL A 197 22.61 -5.59 29.94
C VAL A 197 23.92 -6.37 29.81
N ILE A 198 25.03 -5.71 29.51
CA ILE A 198 26.37 -6.32 29.45
C ILE A 198 26.74 -6.92 30.82
N ALA A 199 26.51 -6.18 31.89
CA ALA A 199 26.80 -6.66 33.24
C ALA A 199 26.00 -7.90 33.61
N LYS A 200 24.75 -7.98 33.20
CA LYS A 200 23.83 -9.11 33.48
C LYS A 200 24.01 -10.32 32.56
N ASN A 201 24.69 -10.19 31.42
CA ASN A 201 24.82 -11.23 30.41
C ASN A 201 26.26 -11.58 30.06
N GLN A 202 27.14 -11.69 31.06
CA GLN A 202 28.57 -11.92 30.89
C GLN A 202 28.89 -13.15 30.02
N ALA A 203 28.13 -14.24 30.15
CA ALA A 203 28.32 -15.42 29.32
C ALA A 203 28.17 -15.14 27.81
N MET A 204 27.20 -14.29 27.44
CA MET A 204 27.02 -13.88 26.02
C MET A 204 28.16 -12.94 25.56
N VAL A 205 28.65 -12.10 26.47
CA VAL A 205 29.82 -11.23 26.19
C VAL A 205 31.06 -12.06 25.94
N ASP A 206 31.31 -13.11 26.75
CA ASP A 206 32.44 -14.01 26.60
C ASP A 206 32.34 -14.83 25.31
N GLU A 207 31.11 -15.28 24.96
CA GLU A 207 30.86 -15.94 23.68
C GLU A 207 31.17 -15.02 22.49
N TYR A 208 30.79 -13.75 22.56
CA TYR A 208 31.11 -12.76 21.52
C TYR A 208 32.62 -12.51 21.41
N ARG A 209 33.32 -12.34 22.54
CA ARG A 209 34.75 -12.20 22.56
C ARG A 209 35.48 -13.44 22.08
N GLY A 210 34.88 -14.61 22.23
CA GLY A 210 35.33 -15.90 21.66
C GLY A 210 35.07 -16.08 20.17
N GLY A 211 34.55 -15.04 19.45
CA GLY A 211 34.33 -15.04 18.01
C GLY A 211 32.94 -15.49 17.55
N LYS A 212 31.97 -15.65 18.45
CA LYS A 212 30.57 -15.93 18.10
C LYS A 212 29.80 -14.64 17.77
N GLU A 213 29.81 -14.20 16.51
CA GLU A 213 29.09 -12.98 16.08
C GLU A 213 27.58 -13.01 16.41
N LYS A 214 26.96 -14.20 16.42
CA LYS A 214 25.52 -14.33 16.78
C LYS A 214 25.22 -13.88 18.22
N ALA A 215 26.18 -13.93 19.13
CA ALA A 215 26.02 -13.48 20.51
C ALA A 215 25.82 -11.95 20.58
N PHE A 216 26.41 -11.18 19.67
CA PHE A 216 26.17 -9.74 19.55
C PHE A 216 24.67 -9.44 19.29
N ASN A 217 24.07 -10.10 18.31
CA ASN A 217 22.65 -9.93 18.04
C ASN A 217 21.77 -10.32 19.23
N GLY A 218 22.21 -11.31 20.01
CA GLY A 218 21.56 -11.68 21.27
C GLY A 218 21.61 -10.56 22.30
N LEU A 219 22.77 -9.92 22.48
CA LEU A 219 22.94 -8.76 23.39
C LEU A 219 22.08 -7.58 22.93
N VAL A 220 22.09 -7.23 21.64
CA VAL A 220 21.21 -6.20 21.09
C VAL A 220 19.73 -6.52 21.37
N GLY A 221 19.33 -7.79 21.22
CA GLY A 221 17.98 -8.24 21.57
C GLY A 221 17.64 -8.03 23.05
N GLN A 222 18.58 -8.25 23.98
CA GLN A 222 18.38 -7.99 25.40
C GLN A 222 18.27 -6.49 25.71
N VAL A 223 19.06 -5.64 25.07
CA VAL A 223 18.94 -4.17 25.18
C VAL A 223 17.58 -3.70 24.70
N MET A 224 17.12 -4.19 23.53
CA MET A 224 15.80 -3.88 23.01
C MET A 224 14.68 -4.37 23.93
N LYS A 225 14.85 -5.51 24.60
CA LYS A 225 13.90 -6.01 25.59
C LYS A 225 13.91 -5.16 26.87
N ALA A 226 15.09 -4.79 27.38
CA ALA A 226 15.23 -3.96 28.56
C ALA A 226 14.64 -2.56 28.37
N SER A 227 14.82 -1.96 27.19
CA SER A 227 14.22 -0.69 26.81
C SER A 227 12.73 -0.79 26.39
N ARG A 228 12.12 -1.96 26.49
CA ARG A 228 10.74 -2.24 26.00
C ARG A 228 10.52 -1.89 24.51
N GLY A 229 11.62 -1.86 23.74
CA GLY A 229 11.64 -1.52 22.33
C GLY A 229 11.68 -0.01 22.04
N SER A 230 11.94 0.83 23.06
CA SER A 230 12.07 2.29 22.88
C SER A 230 13.46 2.71 22.44
N ALA A 231 14.53 1.96 22.76
CA ALA A 231 15.89 2.33 22.35
C ALA A 231 16.04 2.35 20.81
N ASN A 232 16.80 3.34 20.30
CA ASN A 232 17.10 3.41 18.88
C ASN A 232 18.06 2.27 18.47
N PRO A 233 17.66 1.33 17.59
CA PRO A 233 18.48 0.19 17.22
C PRO A 233 19.82 0.56 16.59
N GLN A 234 19.89 1.69 15.87
CA GLN A 234 21.14 2.17 15.25
C GLN A 234 22.14 2.63 16.30
N GLN A 235 21.66 3.30 17.34
CA GLN A 235 22.51 3.75 18.45
C GLN A 235 22.94 2.59 19.37
N VAL A 236 22.09 1.57 19.53
CA VAL A 236 22.43 0.36 20.28
C VAL A 236 23.53 -0.45 19.61
N ASN A 237 23.62 -0.40 18.27
CA ASN A 237 24.63 -1.11 17.49
C ASN A 237 25.97 -0.38 17.38
N GLN A 238 26.07 0.85 17.81
CA GLN A 238 27.31 1.64 17.87
C GLN A 238 28.09 1.37 19.14
#